data_84a85f4764e23c3f366e1a2d8707e598
#
_entry.id   84a85f4764e23c3f366e1a2d8707e598
#
_cell.length_a   1.000
_cell.length_b   1.000
_cell.length_c   1.000
_cell.angle_alpha   90.00
_cell.angle_beta   90.00
_cell.angle_gamma   90.00
#
_symmetry.space_group_name_H-M   'P 1'
#
loop_
_entity.id
_entity.type
_entity.pdbx_description
1 polymer ?
#
loop_
_entity_poly.entity_id
_entity_poly.type
_entity_poly.pdbx_seq_one_letter_code
_entity_poly.pdbx_strand_id
1 'polypeptide(L)'
;MFRLLTVLAILLGMAAHAQQQVLVVVGDTVLPRKWRGPFTVGKTEVDAHKADLRSEMIAAGYLAASCDSCVHFADTTRCYFHLGMQYRWARLAAGTVPPEIASASGFRERLYRDRPITPRQMAGLFEDLLDQCENNGFPFATVQLDSIHQEGEGLSAVIDLTPGRPIVFDSVIVRGTARVNARYLQAHIGIRPGDPYNESLVQAIDQRIKELPFVTSKRSPYILFSPDETKLYLFLDAKNASSFNGILGVAPDPTSGKVQLTGDVDLKLRNALHHGEAIALNWRSLQDQTQNLTLGFNYPYVFNTPFGADLSLKLFKQDSTFLQVNSRAALEYLLPRGDKVSVFV
;
A
#
# COMPACT_ATOMS: atom_id res chain seq x y z
N MET A 1 12.98 59.27 -5.06
CA MET A 1 13.10 57.82 -5.01
C MET A 1 11.77 57.06 -5.11
N PHE A 2 10.64 57.59 -4.63
CA PHE A 2 9.33 56.92 -4.66
C PHE A 2 8.61 56.86 -6.01
N ARG A 3 8.92 57.77 -6.95
CA ARG A 3 8.30 57.80 -8.30
C ARG A 3 8.97 56.83 -9.34
N LEU A 4 10.17 56.36 -9.07
CA LEU A 4 10.86 55.39 -9.96
C LEU A 4 10.40 53.95 -9.69
N LEU A 5 10.01 53.63 -8.45
CA LEU A 5 9.50 52.29 -8.02
C LEU A 5 8.08 52.01 -8.53
N THR A 6 7.24 53.04 -8.67
CA THR A 6 5.88 52.90 -9.20
C THR A 6 5.87 52.68 -10.73
N VAL A 7 6.79 53.25 -11.47
CA VAL A 7 6.93 53.05 -12.94
C VAL A 7 7.49 51.66 -13.22
N LEU A 8 8.41 51.14 -12.39
CA LEU A 8 8.97 49.79 -12.53
C LEU A 8 7.91 48.70 -12.17
N ALA A 9 7.04 48.96 -11.20
CA ALA A 9 5.95 48.04 -10.86
C ALA A 9 4.85 47.98 -11.94
N ILE A 10 4.61 49.08 -12.66
CA ILE A 10 3.66 49.12 -13.77
C ILE A 10 4.25 48.42 -15.02
N LEU A 11 5.57 48.53 -15.27
CA LEU A 11 6.26 47.82 -16.34
C LEU A 11 6.40 46.31 -16.09
N LEU A 12 6.51 45.87 -14.84
CA LEU A 12 6.49 44.44 -14.48
C LEU A 12 5.08 43.81 -14.51
N GLY A 13 4.03 44.61 -14.36
CA GLY A 13 2.64 44.19 -14.50
C GLY A 13 2.18 43.97 -15.95
N MET A 14 2.89 44.44 -16.95
CA MET A 14 2.53 44.29 -18.35
C MET A 14 3.17 43.08 -19.06
N ALA A 15 4.03 42.32 -18.38
CA ALA A 15 4.75 41.17 -18.96
C ALA A 15 4.09 39.80 -18.79
N ALA A 16 2.88 39.72 -18.26
CA ALA A 16 2.21 38.44 -17.99
C ALA A 16 0.82 38.33 -18.66
N HIS A 17 0.58 38.98 -19.78
CA HIS A 17 -0.50 38.55 -20.65
C HIS A 17 0.08 37.42 -21.53
N ALA A 18 -0.01 36.16 -21.05
CA ALA A 18 0.12 35.02 -21.92
C ALA A 18 -0.82 35.27 -23.09
N GLN A 19 -0.25 35.43 -24.30
CA GLN A 19 -1.05 35.67 -25.49
C GLN A 19 -2.04 34.53 -25.63
N GLN A 20 -3.31 34.76 -25.31
CA GLN A 20 -4.37 33.78 -25.45
C GLN A 20 -4.63 33.56 -26.92
N GLN A 21 -4.87 32.32 -27.28
CA GLN A 21 -5.20 31.93 -28.64
C GLN A 21 -6.48 31.07 -28.60
N VAL A 22 -7.35 31.23 -29.57
CA VAL A 22 -8.53 30.39 -29.72
C VAL A 22 -8.17 29.19 -30.57
N LEU A 23 -8.29 27.99 -29.97
CA LEU A 23 -8.12 26.74 -30.68
C LEU A 23 -9.50 26.29 -31.22
N VAL A 24 -9.62 26.22 -32.52
CA VAL A 24 -10.80 25.69 -33.21
C VAL A 24 -10.48 24.29 -33.71
N VAL A 25 -11.27 23.32 -33.29
CA VAL A 25 -11.12 21.92 -33.69
C VAL A 25 -12.15 21.60 -34.77
N VAL A 26 -11.66 21.12 -35.91
CA VAL A 26 -12.48 20.66 -37.03
C VAL A 26 -12.26 19.17 -37.20
N GLY A 27 -13.30 18.38 -37.14
CA GLY A 27 -13.24 16.94 -37.41
C GLY A 27 -13.72 16.61 -38.82
N ASP A 28 -13.25 15.50 -39.34
CA ASP A 28 -13.77 14.86 -40.57
C ASP A 28 -15.20 14.37 -40.43
N THR A 29 -15.63 14.17 -39.18
CA THR A 29 -16.98 13.79 -38.78
C THR A 29 -17.53 14.74 -37.70
N VAL A 30 -18.79 14.58 -37.30
CA VAL A 30 -19.41 15.40 -36.24
C VAL A 30 -18.79 15.01 -34.88
N LEU A 31 -17.86 15.83 -34.43
CA LEU A 31 -17.20 15.62 -33.13
C LEU A 31 -18.20 15.76 -31.97
N PRO A 32 -18.09 14.98 -30.90
CA PRO A 32 -18.76 15.20 -29.63
C PRO A 32 -18.51 16.62 -29.10
N ARG A 33 -19.47 17.19 -28.37
CA ARG A 33 -19.38 18.58 -27.85
C ARG A 33 -18.09 18.84 -27.07
N LYS A 34 -17.62 17.88 -26.28
CA LYS A 34 -16.40 18.00 -25.46
C LYS A 34 -15.11 18.21 -26.28
N TRP A 35 -15.07 17.82 -27.56
CA TRP A 35 -13.91 17.95 -28.43
C TRP A 35 -14.08 19.01 -29.51
N ARG A 36 -15.26 19.60 -29.64
CA ARG A 36 -15.59 20.49 -30.75
C ARG A 36 -14.99 21.89 -30.58
N GLY A 37 -14.75 22.34 -29.35
CA GLY A 37 -14.28 23.70 -29.06
C GLY A 37 -15.35 24.79 -29.35
N PRO A 38 -14.96 26.06 -29.48
CA PRO A 38 -13.61 26.59 -29.39
C PRO A 38 -13.04 26.51 -27.96
N PHE A 39 -11.70 26.34 -27.85
CA PHE A 39 -10.99 26.34 -26.58
C PHE A 39 -10.09 27.60 -26.50
N THR A 40 -10.09 28.27 -25.35
CA THR A 40 -9.17 29.37 -25.09
C THR A 40 -7.93 28.79 -24.39
N VAL A 41 -6.77 28.86 -25.06
CA VAL A 41 -5.51 28.28 -24.59
C VAL A 41 -4.38 29.29 -24.69
N GLY A 42 -3.34 29.16 -23.89
CA GLY A 42 -2.12 29.94 -24.07
C GLY A 42 -1.43 29.57 -25.38
N LYS A 43 -0.82 30.55 -26.07
CA LYS A 43 -0.15 30.31 -27.35
C LYS A 43 0.91 29.19 -27.29
N THR A 44 1.61 29.08 -26.16
CA THR A 44 2.61 28.03 -25.90
C THR A 44 2.01 26.69 -25.52
N GLU A 45 0.71 26.62 -25.22
CA GLU A 45 -0.01 25.44 -24.75
C GLU A 45 -0.83 24.74 -25.83
N VAL A 46 -0.88 25.35 -27.04
CA VAL A 46 -1.69 24.80 -28.16
C VAL A 46 -1.28 23.36 -28.50
N ASP A 47 0.03 23.08 -28.55
CA ASP A 47 0.51 21.73 -28.87
C ASP A 47 0.21 20.71 -27.76
N ALA A 48 0.33 21.13 -26.51
CA ALA A 48 -0.07 20.29 -25.36
C ALA A 48 -1.56 19.97 -25.41
N HIS A 49 -2.41 20.99 -25.61
CA HIS A 49 -3.86 20.80 -25.69
C HIS A 49 -4.31 19.92 -26.88
N LYS A 50 -3.62 20.00 -28.03
CA LYS A 50 -3.84 19.09 -29.16
C LYS A 50 -3.51 17.64 -28.79
N ALA A 51 -2.39 17.42 -28.09
CA ALA A 51 -1.99 16.10 -27.62
C ALA A 51 -3.00 15.54 -26.62
N ASP A 52 -3.51 16.37 -25.72
CA ASP A 52 -4.54 15.99 -24.75
C ASP A 52 -5.86 15.59 -25.45
N LEU A 53 -6.33 16.40 -26.39
CA LEU A 53 -7.52 16.08 -27.18
C LEU A 53 -7.38 14.75 -27.93
N ARG A 54 -6.23 14.53 -28.59
CA ARG A 54 -5.95 13.28 -29.27
C ARG A 54 -5.96 12.10 -28.28
N SER A 55 -5.34 12.26 -27.13
CA SER A 55 -5.29 11.25 -26.07
C SER A 55 -6.70 10.93 -25.55
N GLU A 56 -7.56 11.93 -25.38
CA GLU A 56 -8.96 11.73 -25.00
C GLU A 56 -9.76 10.99 -26.07
N MET A 57 -9.54 11.27 -27.35
CA MET A 57 -10.19 10.57 -28.47
C MET A 57 -9.76 9.09 -28.47
N ILE A 58 -8.46 8.82 -28.32
CA ILE A 58 -7.93 7.46 -28.22
C ILE A 58 -8.50 6.74 -26.97
N ALA A 59 -8.57 7.44 -25.84
CA ALA A 59 -9.15 6.90 -24.59
C ALA A 59 -10.64 6.56 -24.74
N ALA A 60 -11.35 7.19 -25.68
CA ALA A 60 -12.75 6.91 -26.02
C ALA A 60 -12.91 5.76 -27.05
N GLY A 61 -11.81 5.15 -27.49
CA GLY A 61 -11.82 4.01 -28.43
C GLY A 61 -11.63 4.41 -29.91
N TYR A 62 -11.32 5.66 -30.21
CA TYR A 62 -10.96 6.13 -31.56
C TYR A 62 -9.44 5.99 -31.76
N LEU A 63 -8.97 4.74 -31.90
CA LEU A 63 -7.55 4.41 -31.87
C LEU A 63 -6.74 5.01 -33.02
N ALA A 64 -7.40 5.34 -34.14
CA ALA A 64 -6.79 5.98 -35.31
C ALA A 64 -6.86 7.52 -35.25
N ALA A 65 -7.32 8.11 -34.14
CA ALA A 65 -7.45 9.56 -34.05
C ALA A 65 -6.11 10.27 -34.25
N SER A 66 -6.08 11.21 -35.18
CA SER A 66 -4.88 11.99 -35.53
C SER A 66 -5.23 13.49 -35.67
N CYS A 67 -4.20 14.33 -35.51
CA CYS A 67 -4.28 15.73 -35.93
C CYS A 67 -3.47 15.88 -37.22
N ASP A 68 -4.17 16.06 -38.32
CA ASP A 68 -3.56 16.03 -39.68
C ASP A 68 -2.84 17.33 -40.02
N SER A 69 -3.44 18.46 -39.64
CA SER A 69 -2.84 19.76 -39.89
C SER A 69 -3.37 20.84 -38.94
N CYS A 70 -2.61 21.91 -38.79
CA CYS A 70 -3.05 23.11 -38.10
C CYS A 70 -2.72 24.34 -38.94
N VAL A 71 -3.65 25.29 -39.03
CA VAL A 71 -3.47 26.58 -39.67
C VAL A 71 -3.51 27.64 -38.59
N HIS A 72 -2.46 28.43 -38.52
CA HIS A 72 -2.29 29.48 -37.52
C HIS A 72 -2.70 30.84 -38.10
N PHE A 73 -3.55 31.55 -37.38
CA PHE A 73 -3.92 32.94 -37.62
C PHE A 73 -3.40 33.79 -36.44
N ALA A 74 -3.57 35.12 -36.50
CA ALA A 74 -3.05 35.99 -35.45
C ALA A 74 -3.51 35.59 -34.04
N ASP A 75 -4.82 35.36 -33.84
CA ASP A 75 -5.43 35.06 -32.55
C ASP A 75 -6.14 33.70 -32.51
N THR A 76 -6.06 32.91 -33.59
CA THR A 76 -6.78 31.64 -33.72
C THR A 76 -5.88 30.61 -34.37
N THR A 77 -5.90 29.39 -33.79
CA THR A 77 -5.32 28.22 -34.45
C THR A 77 -6.47 27.28 -34.81
N ARG A 78 -6.56 26.90 -36.05
CA ARG A 78 -7.54 25.92 -36.52
C ARG A 78 -6.85 24.60 -36.80
N CYS A 79 -7.19 23.52 -36.03
CA CYS A 79 -6.61 22.22 -36.21
C CYS A 79 -7.66 21.24 -36.77
N TYR A 80 -7.24 20.46 -37.74
CA TYR A 80 -8.05 19.44 -38.42
C TYR A 80 -7.70 18.08 -37.84
N PHE A 81 -8.71 17.45 -37.28
CA PHE A 81 -8.58 16.12 -36.67
C PHE A 81 -9.29 15.08 -37.53
N HIS A 82 -8.62 13.99 -37.77
CA HIS A 82 -9.24 12.76 -38.24
C HIS A 82 -9.63 11.92 -37.05
N LEU A 83 -10.93 11.65 -36.88
CA LEU A 83 -11.42 10.85 -35.75
C LEU A 83 -11.32 9.36 -36.03
N GLY A 84 -11.59 8.97 -37.27
CA GLY A 84 -11.68 7.58 -37.67
C GLY A 84 -12.90 6.86 -37.08
N MET A 85 -12.92 5.55 -37.14
CA MET A 85 -13.96 4.72 -36.55
C MET A 85 -13.64 4.38 -35.09
N GLN A 86 -14.70 4.20 -34.28
CA GLN A 86 -14.54 3.67 -32.93
C GLN A 86 -14.36 2.16 -33.03
N TYR A 87 -13.16 1.69 -32.69
CA TYR A 87 -12.88 0.27 -32.68
C TYR A 87 -13.57 -0.44 -31.51
N ARG A 88 -14.14 -1.61 -31.78
CA ARG A 88 -14.83 -2.46 -30.83
C ARG A 88 -14.26 -3.87 -30.87
N TRP A 89 -14.37 -4.57 -29.77
CA TRP A 89 -14.02 -5.98 -29.73
C TRP A 89 -15.09 -6.82 -30.42
N ALA A 90 -14.76 -7.51 -31.50
CA ALA A 90 -15.53 -8.64 -31.96
C ALA A 90 -15.32 -9.84 -31.02
N ARG A 91 -14.05 -10.11 -30.67
CA ARG A 91 -13.68 -11.13 -29.70
C ARG A 91 -12.34 -10.80 -29.03
N LEU A 92 -12.26 -11.00 -27.71
CA LEU A 92 -11.01 -11.03 -26.96
C LEU A 92 -10.93 -12.39 -26.26
N ALA A 93 -10.10 -13.30 -26.79
CA ALA A 93 -9.97 -14.66 -26.27
C ALA A 93 -8.89 -14.75 -25.17
N ALA A 94 -9.10 -15.64 -24.20
CA ALA A 94 -8.16 -15.86 -23.09
C ALA A 94 -6.79 -16.40 -23.55
N GLY A 95 -6.74 -17.13 -24.66
CA GLY A 95 -5.50 -17.64 -25.23
C GLY A 95 -4.70 -18.53 -24.28
N THR A 96 -3.48 -18.12 -23.96
CA THR A 96 -2.57 -18.86 -23.07
C THR A 96 -2.82 -18.62 -21.59
N VAL A 97 -3.78 -17.73 -21.23
CA VAL A 97 -4.09 -17.42 -19.83
C VAL A 97 -4.70 -18.65 -19.14
N PRO A 98 -4.11 -19.15 -18.04
CA PRO A 98 -4.68 -20.24 -17.27
C PRO A 98 -6.07 -19.87 -16.72
N PRO A 99 -7.02 -20.83 -16.70
CA PRO A 99 -8.39 -20.57 -16.25
C PRO A 99 -8.48 -19.98 -14.82
N GLU A 100 -7.57 -20.40 -13.93
CA GLU A 100 -7.49 -19.91 -12.56
C GLU A 100 -7.12 -18.42 -12.51
N ILE A 101 -6.11 -18.01 -13.29
CA ILE A 101 -5.66 -16.62 -13.41
C ILE A 101 -6.74 -15.78 -14.10
N ALA A 102 -7.34 -16.27 -15.17
CA ALA A 102 -8.44 -15.60 -15.85
C ALA A 102 -9.63 -15.36 -14.90
N SER A 103 -9.98 -16.37 -14.11
CA SER A 103 -11.07 -16.26 -13.15
C SER A 103 -10.76 -15.29 -12.02
N ALA A 104 -9.53 -15.34 -11.47
CA ALA A 104 -9.09 -14.49 -10.35
C ALA A 104 -8.93 -13.02 -10.76
N SER A 105 -8.46 -12.73 -12.00
CA SER A 105 -8.40 -11.38 -12.57
C SER A 105 -9.77 -10.82 -12.98
N GLY A 106 -10.83 -11.64 -12.91
CA GLY A 106 -12.17 -11.25 -13.35
C GLY A 106 -12.35 -11.22 -14.87
N PHE A 107 -11.36 -11.69 -15.64
CA PHE A 107 -11.47 -11.74 -17.09
C PHE A 107 -12.57 -12.70 -17.53
N ARG A 108 -13.43 -12.21 -18.43
CA ARG A 108 -14.49 -13.00 -19.10
C ARG A 108 -14.69 -12.45 -20.50
N GLU A 109 -14.46 -13.25 -21.54
CA GLU A 109 -14.57 -12.85 -22.95
C GLU A 109 -15.86 -12.07 -23.25
N ARG A 110 -17.00 -12.52 -22.71
CA ARG A 110 -18.31 -11.89 -22.92
C ARG A 110 -18.42 -10.43 -22.47
N LEU A 111 -17.55 -9.99 -21.52
CA LEU A 111 -17.58 -8.62 -21.01
C LEU A 111 -16.94 -7.62 -22.00
N TYR A 112 -16.18 -8.13 -22.94
CA TYR A 112 -15.47 -7.32 -23.95
C TYR A 112 -16.23 -7.24 -25.28
N ARG A 113 -17.05 -8.26 -25.62
CA ARG A 113 -17.79 -8.29 -26.89
C ARG A 113 -18.60 -7.01 -27.11
N ASP A 114 -18.47 -6.43 -28.31
CA ASP A 114 -19.12 -5.19 -28.75
C ASP A 114 -18.78 -3.95 -27.92
N ARG A 115 -17.80 -4.03 -27.04
CA ARG A 115 -17.31 -2.90 -26.25
C ARG A 115 -16.23 -2.13 -27.00
N PRO A 116 -16.20 -0.78 -26.87
CA PRO A 116 -15.11 0.01 -27.41
C PRO A 116 -13.75 -0.46 -26.85
N ILE A 117 -12.75 -0.51 -27.71
CA ILE A 117 -11.38 -0.83 -27.30
C ILE A 117 -10.77 0.44 -26.74
N THR A 118 -10.47 0.45 -25.45
CA THR A 118 -9.85 1.60 -24.80
C THR A 118 -8.53 1.21 -24.17
N PRO A 119 -7.50 2.06 -24.27
CA PRO A 119 -6.18 1.78 -23.65
C PRO A 119 -6.30 1.53 -22.14
N ARG A 120 -7.15 2.28 -21.44
CA ARG A 120 -7.37 2.13 -20.00
C ARG A 120 -7.94 0.74 -19.63
N GLN A 121 -8.91 0.26 -20.41
CA GLN A 121 -9.48 -1.07 -20.18
C GLN A 121 -8.45 -2.17 -20.39
N MET A 122 -7.61 -2.03 -21.42
CA MET A 122 -6.56 -3.00 -21.71
C MET A 122 -5.45 -2.97 -20.66
N ALA A 123 -5.01 -1.77 -20.27
CA ALA A 123 -4.02 -1.62 -19.19
C ALA A 123 -4.52 -2.25 -17.89
N GLY A 124 -5.76 -1.94 -17.47
CA GLY A 124 -6.35 -2.54 -16.27
C GLY A 124 -6.44 -4.07 -16.35
N LEU A 125 -6.84 -4.64 -17.50
CA LEU A 125 -6.85 -6.08 -17.69
C LEU A 125 -5.44 -6.69 -17.55
N PHE A 126 -4.43 -6.06 -18.16
CA PHE A 126 -3.07 -6.54 -18.11
C PHE A 126 -2.49 -6.43 -16.69
N GLU A 127 -2.76 -5.33 -15.99
CA GLU A 127 -2.40 -5.15 -14.58
C GLU A 127 -3.04 -6.27 -13.73
N ASP A 128 -4.36 -6.50 -13.86
CA ASP A 128 -5.06 -7.55 -13.11
C ASP A 128 -4.48 -8.95 -13.37
N LEU A 129 -4.11 -9.27 -14.62
CA LEU A 129 -3.49 -10.56 -14.98
C LEU A 129 -2.08 -10.69 -14.41
N LEU A 130 -1.27 -9.63 -14.51
CA LEU A 130 0.11 -9.62 -13.98
C LEU A 130 0.10 -9.66 -12.45
N ASP A 131 -0.78 -8.92 -11.78
CA ASP A 131 -0.95 -8.98 -10.33
C ASP A 131 -1.26 -10.41 -9.84
N GLN A 132 -2.10 -11.14 -10.58
CA GLN A 132 -2.36 -12.54 -10.26
C GLN A 132 -1.10 -13.41 -10.45
N CYS A 133 -0.31 -13.18 -11.46
CA CYS A 133 0.94 -13.90 -11.67
C CYS A 133 1.95 -13.57 -10.57
N GLU A 134 2.18 -12.31 -10.27
CA GLU A 134 3.12 -11.83 -9.26
C GLU A 134 2.77 -12.31 -7.85
N ASN A 135 1.48 -12.40 -7.53
CA ASN A 135 1.01 -12.91 -6.25
C ASN A 135 1.04 -14.45 -6.13
N ASN A 136 1.34 -15.15 -7.22
CA ASN A 136 1.41 -16.61 -7.28
C ASN A 136 2.78 -17.15 -7.71
N GLY A 137 3.84 -16.38 -7.50
CA GLY A 137 5.21 -16.82 -7.71
C GLY A 137 5.82 -16.46 -9.06
N PHE A 138 5.17 -15.62 -9.87
CA PHE A 138 5.66 -15.28 -11.22
C PHE A 138 5.88 -13.77 -11.40
N PRO A 139 6.88 -13.16 -10.71
CA PRO A 139 7.11 -11.71 -10.77
C PRO A 139 7.65 -11.21 -12.11
N PHE A 140 8.01 -12.11 -13.02
CA PHE A 140 8.52 -11.79 -14.35
C PHE A 140 7.57 -12.20 -15.47
N ALA A 141 6.29 -12.35 -15.14
CA ALA A 141 5.27 -12.62 -16.13
C ALA A 141 5.17 -11.48 -17.15
N THR A 142 4.87 -11.83 -18.38
CA THR A 142 4.60 -10.87 -19.45
C THR A 142 3.26 -11.17 -20.09
N VAL A 143 2.55 -10.12 -20.49
CA VAL A 143 1.25 -10.21 -21.16
C VAL A 143 1.23 -9.33 -22.40
N GLN A 144 0.69 -9.83 -23.49
CA GLN A 144 0.54 -9.10 -24.73
C GLN A 144 -0.73 -9.55 -25.47
N LEU A 145 -1.14 -8.78 -26.46
CA LEU A 145 -2.13 -9.23 -27.43
C LEU A 145 -1.42 -9.88 -28.59
N ASP A 146 -1.92 -11.03 -29.00
CA ASP A 146 -1.48 -11.76 -30.19
C ASP A 146 -2.64 -11.94 -31.16
N SER A 147 -2.29 -12.29 -32.43
CA SER A 147 -3.25 -12.63 -33.48
C SER A 147 -4.34 -11.56 -33.68
N ILE A 148 -3.93 -10.27 -33.63
CA ILE A 148 -4.86 -9.16 -33.83
C ILE A 148 -5.28 -9.12 -35.29
N HIS A 149 -6.58 -9.24 -35.54
CA HIS A 149 -7.14 -9.17 -36.89
C HIS A 149 -8.53 -8.53 -36.89
N GLN A 150 -8.92 -8.01 -38.04
CA GLN A 150 -10.27 -7.47 -38.20
C GLN A 150 -11.26 -8.61 -38.42
N GLU A 151 -12.36 -8.59 -37.68
CA GLU A 151 -13.47 -9.53 -37.78
C GLU A 151 -14.78 -8.73 -37.90
N GLY A 152 -15.32 -8.66 -39.12
CA GLY A 152 -16.44 -7.76 -39.40
C GLY A 152 -16.10 -6.28 -39.19
N GLU A 153 -16.87 -5.57 -38.37
CA GLU A 153 -16.64 -4.17 -38.01
C GLU A 153 -15.79 -4.03 -36.72
N GLY A 154 -15.38 -5.15 -36.12
CA GLY A 154 -14.61 -5.18 -34.87
C GLY A 154 -13.21 -5.72 -35.05
N LEU A 155 -12.47 -5.77 -33.94
CA LEU A 155 -11.16 -6.42 -33.85
C LEU A 155 -11.28 -7.65 -32.96
N SER A 156 -10.62 -8.72 -33.38
CA SER A 156 -10.42 -9.91 -32.58
C SER A 156 -8.94 -10.03 -32.22
N ALA A 157 -8.67 -10.48 -30.99
CA ALA A 157 -7.33 -10.74 -30.50
C ALA A 157 -7.34 -11.88 -29.48
N VAL A 158 -6.16 -12.40 -29.22
CA VAL A 158 -5.88 -13.43 -28.22
C VAL A 158 -4.93 -12.85 -27.18
N ILE A 159 -5.19 -13.11 -25.90
CA ILE A 159 -4.24 -12.74 -24.84
C ILE A 159 -3.15 -13.80 -24.78
N ASP A 160 -1.91 -13.37 -24.92
CA ASP A 160 -0.74 -14.22 -24.74
C ASP A 160 -0.06 -13.85 -23.42
N LEU A 161 -0.20 -14.75 -22.43
CA LEU A 161 0.41 -14.64 -21.11
C LEU A 161 1.54 -15.65 -21.00
N THR A 162 2.74 -15.15 -20.74
CA THR A 162 3.94 -15.95 -20.47
C THR A 162 4.33 -15.75 -19.01
N PRO A 163 4.08 -16.72 -18.10
CA PRO A 163 4.37 -16.57 -16.67
C PRO A 163 5.85 -16.45 -16.34
N GLY A 164 6.72 -17.03 -17.18
CA GLY A 164 8.15 -17.14 -16.88
C GLY A 164 8.45 -18.23 -15.85
N ARG A 165 9.61 -18.15 -15.19
CA ARG A 165 10.00 -19.12 -14.17
C ARG A 165 9.32 -18.80 -12.83
N PRO A 166 8.91 -19.84 -12.07
CA PRO A 166 8.43 -19.63 -10.70
C PRO A 166 9.57 -19.19 -9.80
N ILE A 167 9.28 -18.23 -8.91
CA ILE A 167 10.22 -17.68 -7.93
C ILE A 167 9.70 -18.00 -6.53
N VAL A 168 10.60 -18.43 -5.66
CA VAL A 168 10.35 -18.60 -4.22
C VAL A 168 11.31 -17.74 -3.42
N PHE A 169 10.95 -17.39 -2.20
CA PHE A 169 11.88 -16.73 -1.26
C PHE A 169 12.83 -17.77 -0.67
N ASP A 170 14.13 -17.67 -0.94
CA ASP A 170 15.12 -18.59 -0.35
C ASP A 170 15.53 -18.14 1.06
N SER A 171 15.58 -16.83 1.29
CA SER A 171 15.94 -16.31 2.60
C SER A 171 15.39 -14.91 2.89
N VAL A 172 15.17 -14.65 4.20
CA VAL A 172 14.85 -13.32 4.73
C VAL A 172 16.02 -12.88 5.61
N ILE A 173 16.68 -11.80 5.22
CA ILE A 173 17.91 -11.31 5.84
C ILE A 173 17.65 -9.96 6.49
N VAL A 174 17.89 -9.89 7.81
CA VAL A 174 17.81 -8.63 8.56
C VAL A 174 19.20 -7.98 8.61
N ARG A 175 19.25 -6.70 8.27
CA ARG A 175 20.43 -5.83 8.39
C ARG A 175 20.12 -4.67 9.32
N GLY A 176 21.07 -4.28 10.15
CA GLY A 176 20.92 -3.20 11.12
C GLY A 176 21.10 -3.68 12.56
N THR A 177 20.63 -2.89 13.51
CA THR A 177 20.84 -3.13 14.96
C THR A 177 19.65 -3.82 15.63
N ALA A 178 18.54 -4.05 14.93
CA ALA A 178 17.36 -4.72 15.49
C ALA A 178 17.67 -6.16 15.91
N ARG A 179 17.31 -6.49 17.14
CA ARG A 179 17.37 -7.86 17.68
C ARG A 179 15.97 -8.44 17.72
N VAL A 180 15.63 -9.18 16.69
CA VAL A 180 14.30 -9.81 16.53
C VAL A 180 14.51 -11.24 16.06
N ASN A 181 13.77 -12.17 16.64
CA ASN A 181 13.81 -13.56 16.21
C ASN A 181 13.34 -13.67 14.75
N ALA A 182 14.10 -14.37 13.90
CA ALA A 182 13.83 -14.47 12.48
C ALA A 182 12.45 -15.11 12.20
N ARG A 183 12.08 -16.17 12.93
CA ARG A 183 10.79 -16.86 12.74
C ARG A 183 9.61 -15.98 13.14
N TYR A 184 9.77 -15.22 14.24
CA TYR A 184 8.76 -14.23 14.62
C TYR A 184 8.57 -13.17 13.53
N LEU A 185 9.68 -12.60 13.02
CA LEU A 185 9.61 -11.57 11.99
C LEU A 185 8.99 -12.11 10.69
N GLN A 186 9.38 -13.32 10.25
CA GLN A 186 8.80 -14.01 9.10
C GLN A 186 7.29 -14.24 9.26
N ALA A 187 6.86 -14.68 10.44
CA ALA A 187 5.45 -14.84 10.75
C ALA A 187 4.70 -13.50 10.73
N HIS A 188 5.34 -12.44 11.22
CA HIS A 188 4.75 -11.10 11.26
C HIS A 188 4.60 -10.49 9.87
N ILE A 189 5.61 -10.58 9.01
CA ILE A 189 5.54 -10.06 7.63
C ILE A 189 4.77 -10.99 6.67
N GLY A 190 4.55 -12.27 7.07
CA GLY A 190 3.84 -13.25 6.26
C GLY A 190 4.68 -13.87 5.15
N ILE A 191 6.02 -13.76 5.20
CA ILE A 191 6.96 -14.31 4.20
C ILE A 191 7.97 -15.20 4.87
N ARG A 192 8.08 -16.44 4.41
CA ARG A 192 9.01 -17.45 4.92
C ARG A 192 9.89 -18.00 3.80
N PRO A 193 11.09 -18.47 4.11
CA PRO A 193 11.86 -19.25 3.15
C PRO A 193 11.07 -20.45 2.61
N GLY A 194 11.05 -20.62 1.30
CA GLY A 194 10.26 -21.62 0.59
C GLY A 194 8.87 -21.16 0.13
N ASP A 195 8.38 -20.03 0.62
CA ASP A 195 7.11 -19.49 0.15
C ASP A 195 7.26 -18.97 -1.30
N PRO A 196 6.24 -19.13 -2.17
CA PRO A 196 6.25 -18.52 -3.48
C PRO A 196 6.28 -16.99 -3.35
N TYR A 197 6.91 -16.34 -4.33
CA TYR A 197 6.90 -14.88 -4.43
C TYR A 197 5.47 -14.34 -4.40
N ASN A 198 5.27 -13.25 -3.67
CA ASN A 198 3.98 -12.58 -3.58
C ASN A 198 4.19 -11.09 -3.42
N GLU A 199 3.88 -10.34 -4.47
CA GLU A 199 4.09 -8.89 -4.54
C GLU A 199 3.27 -8.13 -3.49
N SER A 200 2.03 -8.53 -3.26
CA SER A 200 1.16 -7.90 -2.25
C SER A 200 1.74 -8.01 -0.85
N LEU A 201 2.35 -9.15 -0.50
CA LEU A 201 3.04 -9.32 0.78
C LEU A 201 4.28 -8.44 0.87
N VAL A 202 5.05 -8.33 -0.23
CA VAL A 202 6.24 -7.48 -0.30
C VAL A 202 5.88 -6.01 -0.10
N GLN A 203 4.86 -5.52 -0.79
CA GLN A 203 4.35 -4.15 -0.65
C GLN A 203 3.82 -3.86 0.77
N ALA A 204 3.28 -4.86 1.45
CA ALA A 204 2.78 -4.73 2.81
C ALA A 204 3.89 -4.68 3.88
N ILE A 205 5.14 -5.06 3.57
CA ILE A 205 6.22 -5.18 4.58
C ILE A 205 6.44 -3.88 5.35
N ASP A 206 6.53 -2.73 4.67
CA ASP A 206 6.77 -1.45 5.33
C ASP A 206 5.66 -1.12 6.35
N GLN A 207 4.42 -1.42 6.02
CA GLN A 207 3.29 -1.23 6.93
C GLN A 207 3.37 -2.20 8.12
N ARG A 208 3.70 -3.46 7.88
CA ARG A 208 3.87 -4.47 8.91
C ARG A 208 5.00 -4.12 9.90
N ILE A 209 6.12 -3.62 9.38
CA ILE A 209 7.23 -3.18 10.24
C ILE A 209 6.84 -1.98 11.12
N LYS A 210 6.03 -1.06 10.62
CA LYS A 210 5.52 0.08 11.42
C LYS A 210 4.63 -0.34 12.59
N GLU A 211 4.00 -1.50 12.53
CA GLU A 211 3.22 -2.07 13.64
C GLU A 211 4.08 -2.50 14.83
N LEU A 212 5.40 -2.69 14.62
CA LEU A 212 6.34 -3.11 15.65
C LEU A 212 6.94 -1.90 16.38
N PRO A 213 6.57 -1.62 17.64
CA PRO A 213 7.02 -0.42 18.34
C PRO A 213 8.51 -0.42 18.68
N PHE A 214 9.17 -1.59 18.65
CA PHE A 214 10.56 -1.80 19.06
C PHE A 214 11.57 -1.85 17.91
N VAL A 215 11.11 -1.63 16.66
CA VAL A 215 11.96 -1.51 15.48
C VAL A 215 11.61 -0.27 14.66
N THR A 216 12.54 0.16 13.84
CA THR A 216 12.32 1.17 12.81
C THR A 216 12.99 0.73 11.52
N SER A 217 12.34 0.96 10.39
CA SER A 217 12.93 0.74 9.08
C SER A 217 13.77 1.95 8.67
N LYS A 218 14.99 1.74 8.21
CA LYS A 218 15.87 2.80 7.65
C LYS A 218 15.59 3.08 6.19
N ARG A 219 15.17 2.09 5.45
CA ARG A 219 14.83 2.16 4.03
C ARG A 219 13.89 1.01 3.68
N SER A 220 13.20 1.15 2.56
CA SER A 220 12.30 0.11 2.06
C SER A 220 13.00 -1.23 1.88
N PRO A 221 12.27 -2.34 2.01
CA PRO A 221 12.77 -3.67 1.73
C PRO A 221 13.39 -3.77 0.34
N TYR A 222 14.37 -4.62 0.21
CA TYR A 222 15.03 -4.87 -1.07
C TYR A 222 15.04 -6.35 -1.38
N ILE A 223 14.64 -6.72 -2.59
CA ILE A 223 14.66 -8.10 -3.06
C ILE A 223 15.78 -8.25 -4.10
N LEU A 224 16.66 -9.18 -3.84
CA LEU A 224 17.70 -9.58 -4.77
C LEU A 224 17.23 -10.85 -5.50
N PHE A 225 16.96 -10.71 -6.79
CA PHE A 225 16.72 -11.83 -7.68
C PHE A 225 18.03 -12.25 -8.33
N SER A 226 18.44 -13.49 -8.09
CA SER A 226 19.59 -14.13 -8.74
C SER A 226 19.13 -15.38 -9.53
N PRO A 227 19.98 -15.93 -10.41
CA PRO A 227 19.61 -17.16 -11.11
C PRO A 227 19.26 -18.33 -10.18
N ASP A 228 19.97 -18.44 -9.04
CA ASP A 228 19.89 -19.57 -8.13
C ASP A 228 19.14 -19.28 -6.84
N GLU A 229 18.95 -18.01 -6.48
CA GLU A 229 18.34 -17.66 -5.19
C GLU A 229 17.64 -16.28 -5.21
N THR A 230 16.62 -16.15 -4.38
CA THR A 230 15.88 -14.90 -4.16
C THR A 230 15.94 -14.53 -2.68
N LYS A 231 16.55 -13.39 -2.37
CA LYS A 231 16.78 -12.92 -1.01
C LYS A 231 16.00 -11.65 -0.71
N LEU A 232 15.21 -11.68 0.36
CA LEU A 232 14.56 -10.48 0.90
C LEU A 232 15.46 -9.85 1.96
N TYR A 233 15.87 -8.61 1.77
CA TYR A 233 16.63 -7.81 2.72
C TYR A 233 15.72 -6.80 3.44
N LEU A 234 15.76 -6.84 4.77
CA LEU A 234 15.07 -5.91 5.66
C LEU A 234 16.12 -5.08 6.41
N PHE A 235 15.95 -3.75 6.43
CA PHE A 235 16.92 -2.83 7.05
C PHE A 235 16.31 -2.24 8.33
N LEU A 236 16.52 -2.93 9.45
CA LEU A 236 15.83 -2.68 10.70
C LEU A 236 16.78 -2.28 11.82
N ASP A 237 16.50 -1.16 12.47
CA ASP A 237 17.20 -0.76 13.68
C ASP A 237 16.31 -0.92 14.90
N ALA A 238 16.99 -1.19 16.04
CA ALA A 238 16.34 -1.23 17.32
C ALA A 238 15.80 0.15 17.73
N LYS A 239 14.56 0.16 18.21
CA LYS A 239 13.92 1.32 18.80
C LYS A 239 13.55 0.99 20.25
N ASN A 240 13.85 1.89 21.18
CA ASN A 240 13.46 1.68 22.56
C ASN A 240 11.94 1.84 22.71
N ALA A 241 11.27 0.77 23.12
CA ALA A 241 9.84 0.72 23.39
C ALA A 241 9.54 0.19 24.81
N SER A 242 10.58 -0.05 25.60
CA SER A 242 10.46 -0.44 27.00
C SER A 242 10.54 0.78 27.90
N SER A 243 9.82 0.78 29.01
CA SER A 243 9.83 1.84 29.98
C SER A 243 9.81 1.29 31.40
N PHE A 244 10.49 1.98 32.29
CA PHE A 244 10.46 1.75 33.71
C PHE A 244 10.26 3.07 34.43
N ASN A 245 9.23 3.15 35.27
CA ASN A 245 9.01 4.26 36.20
C ASN A 245 8.74 3.67 37.57
N GLY A 246 9.33 4.22 38.61
CA GLY A 246 9.09 3.71 39.94
C GLY A 246 9.55 4.64 41.04
N ILE A 247 8.77 4.68 42.10
CA ILE A 247 9.11 5.30 43.38
C ILE A 247 8.85 4.25 44.44
N LEU A 248 9.85 3.95 45.25
CA LEU A 248 9.76 3.04 46.38
C LEU A 248 10.08 3.78 47.65
N GLY A 249 9.29 3.56 48.65
CA GLY A 249 9.45 4.11 50.00
C GLY A 249 9.16 3.08 51.08
N VAL A 250 9.51 3.40 52.28
CA VAL A 250 9.15 2.64 53.46
C VAL A 250 8.43 3.55 54.46
N ALA A 251 7.34 3.05 54.99
CA ALA A 251 6.56 3.76 56.02
C ALA A 251 6.24 2.80 57.17
N PRO A 252 6.23 3.25 58.44
CA PRO A 252 5.74 2.44 59.53
C PRO A 252 4.22 2.30 59.41
N ASP A 253 3.72 1.11 59.62
CA ASP A 253 2.28 0.84 59.76
C ASP A 253 1.74 1.52 61.03
N PRO A 254 0.74 2.38 60.91
CA PRO A 254 0.22 3.14 62.06
C PRO A 254 -0.34 2.24 63.16
N THR A 255 -0.79 1.05 62.83
CA THR A 255 -1.47 0.14 63.79
C THR A 255 -0.50 -0.88 64.39
N SER A 256 0.40 -1.44 63.58
CA SER A 256 1.28 -2.52 64.01
C SER A 256 2.74 -2.06 64.30
N GLY A 257 3.11 -0.86 63.87
CA GLY A 257 4.47 -0.32 63.94
C GLY A 257 5.45 -1.05 63.01
N LYS A 258 5.05 -2.03 62.23
CA LYS A 258 5.88 -2.75 61.29
C LYS A 258 6.20 -1.89 60.08
N VAL A 259 7.38 -2.07 59.52
CA VAL A 259 7.79 -1.40 58.29
C VAL A 259 6.99 -1.96 57.11
N GLN A 260 6.33 -1.12 56.36
CA GLN A 260 5.64 -1.43 55.15
C GLN A 260 6.36 -0.85 53.93
N LEU A 261 6.42 -1.61 52.85
CA LEU A 261 6.89 -1.12 51.55
C LEU A 261 5.73 -0.38 50.88
N THR A 262 5.99 0.88 50.54
CA THR A 262 5.06 1.73 49.81
C THR A 262 5.68 2.15 48.48
N GLY A 263 4.85 2.46 47.50
CA GLY A 263 5.37 2.95 46.23
C GLY A 263 4.45 2.70 45.04
N ASP A 264 4.94 3.12 43.91
CA ASP A 264 4.32 2.91 42.59
C ASP A 264 5.41 2.46 41.62
N VAL A 265 5.25 1.33 40.97
CA VAL A 265 6.18 0.76 40.00
C VAL A 265 5.41 0.42 38.72
N ASP A 266 5.80 1.01 37.61
CA ASP A 266 5.29 0.71 36.26
C ASP A 266 6.46 0.24 35.38
N LEU A 267 6.43 -1.03 34.98
CA LEU A 267 7.40 -1.65 34.08
C LEU A 267 6.68 -2.14 32.84
N LYS A 268 7.15 -1.68 31.69
CA LYS A 268 6.69 -2.16 30.38
C LYS A 268 7.90 -2.60 29.59
N LEU A 269 7.95 -3.89 29.24
CA LEU A 269 8.99 -4.45 28.39
C LEU A 269 8.38 -4.86 27.06
N ARG A 270 9.05 -4.50 25.98
CA ARG A 270 8.67 -4.85 24.62
C ARG A 270 9.82 -5.56 23.94
N ASN A 271 9.57 -6.78 23.44
CA ASN A 271 10.55 -7.58 22.71
C ASN A 271 11.84 -7.88 23.56
N ALA A 272 11.71 -8.03 24.87
CA ALA A 272 12.83 -8.33 25.76
C ALA A 272 13.43 -9.73 25.51
N LEU A 273 12.60 -10.68 25.08
CA LEU A 273 12.98 -12.04 24.69
C LEU A 273 13.15 -12.20 23.17
N HIS A 274 13.05 -11.10 22.40
CA HIS A 274 13.21 -11.03 20.94
C HIS A 274 12.13 -11.74 20.11
N HIS A 275 10.97 -12.07 20.70
CA HIS A 275 9.84 -12.72 20.04
C HIS A 275 8.62 -11.80 19.87
N GLY A 276 8.81 -10.49 20.03
CA GLY A 276 7.75 -9.50 19.90
C GLY A 276 6.80 -9.45 21.09
N GLU A 277 7.14 -10.13 22.19
CA GLU A 277 6.31 -10.19 23.38
C GLU A 277 6.21 -8.83 24.10
N ALA A 278 5.12 -8.69 24.86
CA ALA A 278 4.89 -7.57 25.74
C ALA A 278 4.71 -8.07 27.17
N ILE A 279 5.50 -7.52 28.08
CA ILE A 279 5.41 -7.78 29.52
C ILE A 279 5.09 -6.46 30.20
N ALA A 280 4.06 -6.46 31.04
CA ALA A 280 3.66 -5.32 31.82
C ALA A 280 3.57 -5.69 33.29
N LEU A 281 4.12 -4.88 34.17
CA LEU A 281 3.95 -4.96 35.60
C LEU A 281 3.61 -3.57 36.12
N ASN A 282 2.48 -3.45 36.81
CA ASN A 282 2.13 -2.25 37.55
C ASN A 282 1.84 -2.68 39.00
N TRP A 283 2.62 -2.16 39.92
CA TRP A 283 2.42 -2.37 41.34
C TRP A 283 2.30 -1.02 42.05
N ARG A 284 1.26 -0.91 42.90
CA ARG A 284 0.98 0.29 43.67
C ARG A 284 0.59 -0.06 45.08
N SER A 285 1.25 0.60 46.04
CA SER A 285 0.96 0.51 47.47
C SER A 285 1.20 1.86 48.11
N LEU A 286 0.16 2.72 48.21
CA LEU A 286 0.29 4.10 48.59
C LEU A 286 -0.32 4.42 49.96
N GLN A 287 -1.36 3.73 50.44
CA GLN A 287 -2.08 4.03 51.70
C GLN A 287 -2.66 2.76 52.33
N ASP A 288 -2.74 2.78 53.68
CA ASP A 288 -3.54 1.91 54.54
C ASP A 288 -3.64 0.44 54.13
N GLN A 289 -2.45 -0.23 54.01
CA GLN A 289 -2.34 -1.64 53.68
C GLN A 289 -2.99 -2.05 52.35
N THR A 290 -3.29 -1.04 51.50
CA THR A 290 -3.88 -1.30 50.17
C THR A 290 -2.77 -1.54 49.13
N GLN A 291 -2.87 -2.65 48.45
CA GLN A 291 -1.95 -3.05 47.39
C GLN A 291 -2.69 -3.42 46.11
N ASN A 292 -2.19 -2.90 45.00
CA ASN A 292 -2.70 -3.21 43.67
C ASN A 292 -1.54 -3.74 42.81
N LEU A 293 -1.68 -4.93 42.24
CA LEU A 293 -0.73 -5.52 41.33
C LEU A 293 -1.44 -5.92 40.05
N THR A 294 -0.96 -5.41 38.93
CA THR A 294 -1.39 -5.85 37.61
C THR A 294 -0.20 -6.40 36.85
N LEU A 295 -0.33 -7.64 36.41
CA LEU A 295 0.63 -8.31 35.51
C LEU A 295 -0.04 -8.54 34.17
N GLY A 296 0.69 -8.29 33.09
CA GLY A 296 0.26 -8.58 31.73
C GLY A 296 1.38 -9.27 30.97
N PHE A 297 1.04 -10.27 30.20
CA PHE A 297 1.95 -10.98 29.29
C PHE A 297 1.22 -11.29 28.00
N ASN A 298 1.73 -10.73 26.91
CA ASN A 298 1.26 -11.02 25.57
C ASN A 298 2.40 -11.64 24.76
N TYR A 299 2.13 -12.76 24.11
CA TYR A 299 3.07 -13.49 23.28
C TYR A 299 2.45 -13.76 21.91
N PRO A 300 2.82 -13.02 20.87
CA PRO A 300 2.32 -13.21 19.53
C PRO A 300 2.98 -14.41 18.83
N TYR A 301 2.32 -14.95 17.82
CA TYR A 301 2.83 -16.01 16.94
C TYR A 301 3.35 -17.26 17.67
N VAL A 302 2.56 -17.78 18.62
CA VAL A 302 2.89 -19.01 19.33
C VAL A 302 3.19 -20.14 18.34
N PHE A 303 4.32 -20.81 18.51
CA PHE A 303 4.81 -21.86 17.60
C PHE A 303 4.94 -21.42 16.12
N ASN A 304 5.15 -20.15 15.86
CA ASN A 304 5.18 -19.52 14.51
C ASN A 304 3.86 -19.68 13.73
N THR A 305 2.76 -19.84 14.43
CA THR A 305 1.41 -19.82 13.87
C THR A 305 0.80 -18.42 13.98
N PRO A 306 -0.32 -18.12 13.33
CA PRO A 306 -1.02 -16.85 13.51
C PRO A 306 -1.74 -16.72 14.86
N PHE A 307 -1.49 -17.63 15.80
CA PHE A 307 -2.07 -17.57 17.14
C PHE A 307 -1.15 -16.86 18.12
N GLY A 308 -1.74 -16.02 18.97
CA GLY A 308 -1.09 -15.38 20.11
C GLY A 308 -1.73 -15.78 21.43
N ALA A 309 -1.00 -15.57 22.51
CA ALA A 309 -1.52 -15.77 23.89
C ALA A 309 -1.46 -14.44 24.64
N ASP A 310 -2.53 -14.10 25.33
CA ASP A 310 -2.59 -12.93 26.22
C ASP A 310 -3.04 -13.38 27.61
N LEU A 311 -2.21 -13.07 28.61
CA LEU A 311 -2.43 -13.41 29.99
C LEU A 311 -2.43 -12.14 30.82
N SER A 312 -3.41 -11.99 31.71
CA SER A 312 -3.41 -10.90 32.69
C SER A 312 -3.85 -11.38 34.07
N LEU A 313 -3.19 -10.83 35.09
CA LEU A 313 -3.51 -11.06 36.49
C LEU A 313 -3.63 -9.71 37.18
N LYS A 314 -4.73 -9.50 37.90
CA LYS A 314 -4.95 -8.34 38.74
C LYS A 314 -5.21 -8.80 40.17
N LEU A 315 -4.39 -8.32 41.07
CA LEU A 315 -4.53 -8.52 42.50
C LEU A 315 -4.87 -7.20 43.16
N PHE A 316 -5.93 -7.17 43.90
CA PHE A 316 -6.28 -6.04 44.76
C PHE A 316 -6.43 -6.55 46.19
N LYS A 317 -5.59 -6.00 47.08
CA LYS A 317 -5.61 -6.31 48.50
C LYS A 317 -5.92 -5.03 49.29
N GLN A 318 -6.88 -5.10 50.15
CA GLN A 318 -7.22 -4.07 51.11
C GLN A 318 -7.15 -4.67 52.51
N ASP A 319 -6.18 -4.22 53.29
CA ASP A 319 -5.83 -4.72 54.63
C ASP A 319 -5.65 -6.26 54.70
N SER A 320 -5.93 -6.87 55.87
CA SER A 320 -5.85 -8.32 56.04
C SER A 320 -7.17 -9.05 55.73
N THR A 321 -8.23 -8.33 55.40
CA THR A 321 -9.59 -8.89 55.31
C THR A 321 -10.11 -9.09 53.91
N PHE A 322 -9.61 -8.31 52.95
CA PHE A 322 -10.10 -8.37 51.57
C PHE A 322 -8.97 -8.60 50.56
N LEU A 323 -9.11 -9.65 49.76
CA LEU A 323 -8.26 -9.97 48.61
C LEU A 323 -9.13 -10.31 47.39
N GLN A 324 -9.01 -9.52 46.34
CA GLN A 324 -9.65 -9.82 45.06
C GLN A 324 -8.57 -10.24 44.05
N VAL A 325 -8.80 -11.33 43.35
CA VAL A 325 -7.95 -11.88 42.30
C VAL A 325 -8.75 -12.00 41.04
N ASN A 326 -8.34 -11.32 39.99
CA ASN A 326 -8.92 -11.44 38.65
C ASN A 326 -7.83 -11.93 37.70
N SER A 327 -8.05 -13.08 37.11
CA SER A 327 -7.19 -13.64 36.05
C SER A 327 -7.94 -13.70 34.74
N ARG A 328 -7.25 -13.46 33.67
CA ARG A 328 -7.77 -13.61 32.30
C ARG A 328 -6.72 -14.30 31.45
N ALA A 329 -7.15 -15.28 30.68
CA ALA A 329 -6.37 -15.91 29.63
C ALA A 329 -7.12 -15.76 28.31
N ALA A 330 -6.43 -15.35 27.26
CA ALA A 330 -7.01 -15.24 25.94
C ALA A 330 -6.12 -15.90 24.89
N LEU A 331 -6.76 -16.56 23.94
CA LEU A 331 -6.16 -16.99 22.68
C LEU A 331 -6.51 -15.95 21.61
N GLU A 332 -5.50 -15.44 20.94
CA GLU A 332 -5.64 -14.42 19.90
C GLU A 332 -5.36 -15.06 18.53
N TYR A 333 -6.15 -14.72 17.51
CA TYR A 333 -5.84 -14.98 16.12
C TYR A 333 -5.43 -13.66 15.46
N LEU A 334 -4.18 -13.61 14.99
CA LEU A 334 -3.56 -12.42 14.41
C LEU A 334 -3.87 -12.36 12.91
N LEU A 335 -4.65 -11.38 12.52
CA LEU A 335 -5.04 -11.14 11.13
C LEU A 335 -3.97 -10.33 10.39
N PRO A 336 -3.89 -10.46 9.06
CA PRO A 336 -3.15 -9.49 8.24
C PRO A 336 -3.67 -8.07 8.51
N ARG A 337 -2.79 -7.08 8.57
CA ARG A 337 -3.05 -5.65 8.88
C ARG A 337 -3.13 -5.30 10.38
N GLY A 338 -2.65 -6.17 11.27
CA GLY A 338 -2.57 -5.86 12.70
C GLY A 338 -3.85 -6.03 13.50
N ASP A 339 -4.95 -6.39 12.84
CA ASP A 339 -6.19 -6.76 13.52
C ASP A 339 -6.05 -8.11 14.23
N LYS A 340 -6.84 -8.33 15.27
CA LYS A 340 -6.87 -9.59 15.99
C LYS A 340 -8.27 -9.95 16.45
N VAL A 341 -8.56 -11.24 16.47
CA VAL A 341 -9.75 -11.83 17.09
C VAL A 341 -9.31 -12.58 18.33
N SER A 342 -9.94 -12.35 19.47
CA SER A 342 -9.56 -13.00 20.72
C SER A 342 -10.75 -13.71 21.38
N VAL A 343 -10.49 -14.90 21.92
CA VAL A 343 -11.39 -15.64 22.80
C VAL A 343 -10.73 -15.70 24.18
N PHE A 344 -11.46 -15.38 25.21
CA PHE A 344 -10.93 -15.29 26.57
C PHE A 344 -11.81 -16.02 27.60
N VAL A 345 -11.17 -16.40 28.69
CA VAL A 345 -11.75 -16.99 29.89
C VAL A 345 -11.37 -16.17 31.11
#